data_a45c13e196d7c1c1331e2a904a0c333e
#
_entry.id   a45c13e196d7c1c1331e2a904a0c333e
#
_cell.length_a   1.000
_cell.length_b   1.000
_cell.length_c   1.000
_cell.angle_alpha   90.00
_cell.angle_beta   90.00
_cell.angle_gamma   90.00
#
_symmetry.space_group_name_H-M   'P 1'
#
loop_
_entity.id
_entity.type
_entity.pdbx_description
1 polymer ?
#
loop_
_entity_poly.entity_id
_entity_poly.type
_entity_poly.pdbx_seq_one_letter_code
_entity_poly.pdbx_strand_id
1 'polypeptide(L)' 'MGEPRPEIMLSLDGKPHSVPAGTTLAEMVIALGHVPNKVSTAVNGLFVARSQRQARELQDGDAVLLFQPIVGG' A
#
# COMPACT_ATOMS: atom_id res chain seq x y z
N MET A 1 -5.59 2.76 -26.33
CA MET A 1 -6.43 2.37 -25.23
C MET A 1 -5.98 1.05 -24.64
N GLY A 2 -5.49 1.05 -23.45
CA GLY A 2 -5.09 -0.17 -22.79
C GLY A 2 -6.30 -0.95 -22.32
N GLU A 3 -6.12 -2.25 -22.16
CA GLU A 3 -7.16 -3.07 -21.58
C GLU A 3 -7.24 -2.79 -20.09
N PRO A 4 -8.44 -2.84 -19.52
CA PRO A 4 -8.55 -2.68 -18.08
C PRO A 4 -7.83 -3.82 -17.38
N ARG A 5 -7.08 -3.50 -16.36
CA ARG A 5 -6.44 -4.54 -15.55
C ARG A 5 -7.46 -5.11 -14.60
N PRO A 6 -7.37 -6.41 -14.32
CA PRO A 6 -8.21 -6.95 -13.27
C PRO A 6 -7.89 -6.26 -11.94
N GLU A 7 -8.89 -6.15 -11.11
CA GLU A 7 -8.69 -5.58 -9.79
C GLU A 7 -8.46 -6.68 -8.80
N ILE A 8 -7.58 -6.39 -7.84
CA ILE A 8 -7.36 -7.28 -6.71
C ILE A 8 -8.00 -6.65 -5.48
N MET A 9 -8.34 -7.48 -4.53
CA MET A 9 -8.92 -7.04 -3.26
C MET A 9 -7.92 -7.31 -2.16
N LEU A 10 -7.62 -6.26 -1.42
CA LEU A 10 -6.75 -6.37 -0.26
C LEU A 10 -7.44 -5.73 0.93
N SER A 11 -6.83 -5.80 2.09
CA SER A 11 -7.33 -5.05 3.23
C SER A 11 -6.39 -3.90 3.52
N LEU A 12 -6.97 -2.76 3.82
CA LEU A 12 -6.24 -1.56 4.18
C LEU A 12 -6.72 -1.13 5.56
N ASP A 13 -5.84 -1.26 6.54
CA ASP A 13 -6.17 -0.96 7.93
C ASP A 13 -7.43 -1.71 8.37
N GLY A 14 -7.53 -2.96 7.94
CA GLY A 14 -8.64 -3.82 8.32
C GLY A 14 -9.90 -3.68 7.49
N LYS A 15 -9.88 -2.84 6.45
CA LYS A 15 -11.06 -2.62 5.61
C LYS A 15 -10.78 -3.07 4.18
N PRO A 16 -11.79 -3.59 3.48
CA PRO A 16 -11.59 -3.99 2.08
C PRO A 16 -11.20 -2.79 1.22
N HIS A 17 -10.26 -3.03 0.33
CA HIS A 17 -9.79 -1.99 -0.59
C HIS A 17 -9.37 -2.67 -1.88
N SER A 18 -9.80 -2.14 -3.00
CA SER A 18 -9.42 -2.73 -4.29
C SER A 18 -8.48 -1.80 -5.04
N VAL A 19 -7.54 -2.41 -5.73
CA VAL A 19 -6.59 -1.69 -6.58
C VAL A 19 -6.39 -2.51 -7.85
N PRO A 20 -5.97 -1.87 -8.95
CA PRO A 20 -5.64 -2.62 -10.15
C PRO A 20 -4.46 -3.56 -9.90
N ALA A 21 -4.52 -4.73 -10.50
CA ALA A 21 -3.40 -5.67 -10.43
C ALA A 21 -2.14 -4.99 -10.97
N GLY A 22 -1.01 -5.24 -10.30
CA GLY A 22 0.24 -4.61 -10.67
C GLY A 22 0.53 -3.32 -9.92
N THR A 23 -0.40 -2.86 -9.09
CA THR A 23 -0.17 -1.67 -8.27
C THR A 23 0.88 -1.98 -7.21
N THR A 24 1.86 -1.10 -7.08
CA THR A 24 2.87 -1.24 -6.03
C THR A 24 2.39 -0.55 -4.76
N LEU A 25 3.03 -0.91 -3.66
CA LEU A 25 2.74 -0.27 -2.39
C LEU A 25 3.02 1.24 -2.46
N ALA A 26 4.10 1.62 -3.16
CA ALA A 26 4.42 3.04 -3.32
C ALA A 26 3.30 3.78 -4.06
N GLU A 27 2.78 3.17 -5.11
CA GLU A 27 1.69 3.78 -5.87
C GLU A 27 0.43 3.94 -5.04
N MET A 28 0.13 2.94 -4.22
CA MET A 28 -1.06 3.00 -3.38
C MET A 28 -0.95 4.11 -2.33
N VAL A 29 0.22 4.25 -1.72
CA VAL A 29 0.44 5.31 -0.73
C VAL A 29 0.17 6.68 -1.34
N ILE A 30 0.68 6.91 -2.56
CA ILE A 30 0.48 8.18 -3.23
C ILE A 30 -0.99 8.37 -3.62
N ALA A 31 -1.61 7.32 -4.14
CA ALA A 31 -3.01 7.41 -4.57
C ALA A 31 -3.96 7.71 -3.42
N LEU A 32 -3.61 7.29 -2.21
CA LEU A 32 -4.40 7.58 -1.02
C LEU A 32 -4.18 8.99 -0.48
N GLY A 33 -3.25 9.73 -1.08
CA GLY A 33 -2.99 11.10 -0.67
C GLY A 33 -2.00 11.25 0.47
N HIS A 34 -1.30 10.17 0.82
CA HIS A 34 -0.29 10.24 1.87
C HIS A 34 1.02 10.78 1.34
N VAL A 35 1.76 11.47 2.20
CA VAL A 35 3.11 11.90 1.89
C VAL A 35 4.04 10.73 2.23
N PRO A 36 4.78 10.19 1.24
CA PRO A 36 5.51 8.93 1.45
C PRO A 36 6.44 8.91 2.66
N ASN A 37 7.12 9.99 2.96
CA ASN A 37 8.05 9.99 4.08
C ASN A 37 7.39 10.33 5.42
N LYS A 38 6.07 10.45 5.44
CA LYS A 38 5.34 10.71 6.68
C LYS A 38 4.48 9.54 7.11
N VAL A 39 4.60 8.43 6.41
CA VAL A 39 3.80 7.24 6.72
C VAL A 39 4.71 6.03 6.68
N SER A 40 4.45 5.08 7.57
CA SER A 40 5.11 3.79 7.57
C SER A 40 4.15 2.75 7.04
N THR A 41 4.68 1.69 6.45
CA THR A 41 3.86 0.67 5.81
C THR A 41 4.27 -0.71 6.28
N ALA A 42 3.28 -1.59 6.38
CA ALA A 42 3.50 -3.00 6.62
C ALA A 42 2.55 -3.79 5.73
N VAL A 43 3.01 -4.93 5.26
CA VAL A 43 2.20 -5.83 4.44
C VAL A 43 2.29 -7.22 5.05
N ASN A 44 1.13 -7.79 5.35
CA ASN A 44 1.04 -9.12 5.96
C ASN A 44 1.88 -9.22 7.24
N GLY A 45 1.87 -8.14 8.01
CA GLY A 45 2.58 -8.12 9.28
C GLY A 45 4.07 -7.83 9.20
N LEU A 46 4.57 -7.56 8.00
CA LEU A 46 5.99 -7.30 7.79
C LEU A 46 6.20 -5.84 7.40
N PHE A 47 7.08 -5.18 8.11
CA PHE A 47 7.42 -3.79 7.79
C PHE A 47 8.03 -3.71 6.39
N VAL A 48 7.60 -2.71 5.63
CA VAL A 48 8.15 -2.45 4.31
C VAL A 48 8.78 -1.07 4.33
N ALA A 49 10.09 -1.03 4.19
CA ALA A 49 10.82 0.23 4.19
C ALA A 49 10.42 1.07 2.99
N ARG A 50 10.51 2.39 3.14
CA ARG A 50 10.10 3.31 2.08
C ARG A 50 10.80 2.98 0.75
N SER A 51 12.08 2.64 0.81
CA SER A 51 12.86 2.33 -0.38
C SER A 51 12.43 1.03 -1.04
N GLN A 52 11.67 0.19 -0.35
CA GLN A 52 11.23 -1.09 -0.86
C GLN A 52 9.82 -1.05 -1.43
N ARG A 53 9.09 0.04 -1.19
CA ARG A 53 7.68 0.11 -1.57
C ARG A 53 7.47 0.02 -3.08
N GLN A 54 8.38 0.60 -3.85
CA GLN A 54 8.28 0.58 -5.31
C GLN A 54 8.46 -0.82 -5.88
N ALA A 55 9.21 -1.66 -5.19
CA ALA A 55 9.43 -3.03 -5.61
C ALA A 55 8.39 -4.00 -5.04
N ARG A 56 7.53 -3.52 -4.13
CA ARG A 56 6.54 -4.38 -3.50
C ARG A 56 5.22 -4.28 -4.25
N GLU A 57 5.01 -5.21 -5.15
CA GLU A 57 3.74 -5.30 -5.86
C GLU A 57 2.70 -5.92 -4.95
N LEU A 58 1.52 -5.32 -4.90
CA LEU A 58 0.44 -5.80 -4.04
C LEU A 58 -0.27 -6.97 -4.69
N GLN A 59 -0.67 -7.92 -3.87
CA GLN A 59 -1.33 -9.14 -4.31
C GLN A 59 -2.71 -9.24 -3.71
N ASP A 60 -3.58 -9.98 -4.37
CA ASP A 60 -4.91 -10.26 -3.85
C ASP A 60 -4.79 -10.91 -2.47
N GLY A 61 -5.54 -10.38 -1.52
CA GLY A 61 -5.50 -10.90 -0.16
C GLY A 61 -4.46 -10.29 0.76
N ASP A 62 -3.63 -9.38 0.24
CA ASP A 62 -2.63 -8.73 1.09
C ASP A 62 -3.31 -7.89 2.17
N ALA A 63 -2.71 -7.89 3.36
CA ALA A 63 -3.16 -7.06 4.48
C ALA A 63 -2.16 -5.91 4.63
N VAL A 64 -2.60 -4.71 4.27
CA VAL A 64 -1.74 -3.53 4.27
C VAL A 64 -2.11 -2.66 5.46
N LEU A 65 -1.10 -2.25 6.20
CA LEU A 65 -1.25 -1.31 7.32
C LEU A 65 -0.45 -0.07 7.03
N LEU A 66 -1.08 1.07 7.22
CA LEU A 66 -0.41 2.36 7.13
C LEU A 66 -0.49 3.03 8.49
N PHE A 67 0.62 3.52 8.97
CA PHE A 67 0.65 4.17 10.26
C PHE A 67 1.64 5.32 10.24
N GLN A 68 1.36 6.33 11.02
CA GLN A 68 2.23 7.48 11.13
C GLN A 68 3.04 7.35 12.39
N PRO A 69 4.36 7.53 12.29
CA PRO A 69 5.17 7.49 13.51
C PRO A 69 4.75 8.65 14.41
N ILE A 70 4.65 8.34 15.69
CA ILE A 70 4.35 9.37 16.69
C ILE A 70 5.63 10.15 16.90
N VAL A 71 5.58 11.42 16.53
CA VAL A 71 6.72 12.29 16.80
C VAL A 71 6.51 12.84 18.19
N GLY A 72 7.34 12.45 19.12
CA GLY A 72 7.29 12.94 20.47
C GLY A 72 7.42 14.44 20.49
N GLY A 73 6.52 15.02 21.12
CA GLY A 73 6.27 16.40 21.15
C GLY A 73 7.25 17.38 21.40
#